data_a83a013e0fb7451c1ebaa8a8ebcf265d
#
_entry.id   a83a013e0fb7451c1ebaa8a8ebcf265d
#
_cell.length_a   1.000
_cell.length_b   1.000
_cell.length_c   1.000
_cell.angle_alpha   90.00
_cell.angle_beta   90.00
_cell.angle_gamma   90.00
#
_symmetry.space_group_name_H-M   'P 1'
#
loop_
_entity.id
_entity.type
_entity.pdbx_description
1 polymer ?
#
loop_
_entity_poly.entity_id
_entity_poly.type
_entity_poly.pdbx_seq_one_letter_code
_entity_poly.pdbx_strand_id
1 'polypeptide(L)'
;GDTINIPAGATIANAGTATGFGGTFGSTYFAANMTSDETFTNATYGKLGMNNELADPGSNYDTSNYRYTVPSTGIYFFYIMGNFDSGSNGELKSVLMAIKKNGSTYELESNINLNTGLGRNAGMTLNGVISLSASDYVEAWANPNDNSGNPTFKANSVFGAAGSANQWGGWRIA
;
A
#
# COMPACT_ATOMS: atom_id res chain seq x y z
N GLY A 1 27.66 26.29 20.42
CA GLY A 1 27.78 24.88 20.07
C GLY A 1 29.05 24.64 19.27
N ASP A 2 29.81 23.63 19.62
CA ASP A 2 31.06 23.32 18.95
C ASP A 2 30.79 22.68 17.60
N THR A 3 31.45 23.18 16.56
CA THR A 3 31.32 22.64 15.20
C THR A 3 32.54 21.76 14.92
N ILE A 4 32.33 20.50 14.59
CA ILE A 4 33.37 19.62 14.08
C ILE A 4 33.42 19.79 12.56
N ASN A 5 34.50 20.37 12.05
CA ASN A 5 34.71 20.52 10.61
C ASN A 5 35.50 19.30 10.09
N ILE A 6 34.85 18.52 9.22
CA ILE A 6 35.43 17.33 8.60
C ILE A 6 35.82 17.70 7.18
N PRO A 7 37.13 17.65 6.81
CA PRO A 7 37.58 17.97 5.47
C PRO A 7 36.96 17.05 4.42
N ALA A 8 36.76 17.55 3.20
CA ALA A 8 36.31 16.75 2.08
C ALA A 8 37.26 15.56 1.85
N GLY A 9 36.71 14.35 1.74
CA GLY A 9 37.46 13.11 1.57
C GLY A 9 37.93 12.43 2.87
N ALA A 10 37.65 13.00 4.03
CA ALA A 10 37.94 12.33 5.29
C ALA A 10 36.87 11.28 5.63
N THR A 11 37.30 10.14 6.17
CA THR A 11 36.43 9.05 6.64
C THR A 11 36.33 9.11 8.15
N ILE A 12 35.10 9.11 8.69
CA ILE A 12 34.88 8.92 10.12
C ILE A 12 34.69 7.43 10.37
N ALA A 13 35.68 6.79 10.99
CA ALA A 13 35.53 5.43 11.48
C ALA A 13 34.89 5.47 12.87
N ASN A 14 33.64 5.07 13.00
CA ASN A 14 32.96 4.96 14.26
C ASN A 14 32.85 3.49 14.67
N ALA A 15 33.54 3.09 15.73
CA ALA A 15 33.48 1.74 16.30
C ALA A 15 32.33 1.57 17.31
N GLY A 16 31.51 2.60 17.53
CA GLY A 16 30.37 2.61 18.45
C GLY A 16 29.07 2.93 17.74
N THR A 17 27.97 3.02 18.49
CA THR A 17 26.67 3.47 17.97
C THR A 17 26.72 4.96 17.67
N ALA A 18 26.66 5.35 16.41
CA ALA A 18 26.54 6.75 16.00
C ALA A 18 25.12 7.23 16.27
N THR A 19 24.93 8.02 17.33
CA THR A 19 23.65 8.71 17.58
C THR A 19 23.74 10.13 17.04
N GLY A 20 22.79 10.52 16.18
CA GLY A 20 22.71 11.87 15.62
C GLY A 20 23.26 12.07 14.20
N PHE A 21 23.89 11.07 13.60
CA PHE A 21 24.17 11.05 12.17
C PHE A 21 23.04 10.33 11.47
N GLY A 22 22.12 11.10 10.91
CA GLY A 22 20.99 10.67 10.07
C GLY A 22 20.53 9.24 10.30
N GLY A 23 19.33 9.06 10.79
CA GLY A 23 18.74 7.72 10.89
C GLY A 23 18.92 6.99 9.56
N THR A 24 19.08 5.70 9.59
CA THR A 24 19.13 4.82 8.41
C THR A 24 17.88 5.06 7.56
N PHE A 25 17.97 5.98 6.62
CA PHE A 25 17.00 6.07 5.54
C PHE A 25 17.17 4.77 4.75
N GLY A 26 16.27 3.84 4.87
CA GLY A 26 16.34 2.70 3.99
C GLY A 26 15.92 1.34 4.53
N SER A 27 15.61 1.17 5.81
CA SER A 27 15.14 -0.13 6.32
C SER A 27 13.67 -0.15 6.72
N THR A 28 12.97 0.98 6.65
CA THR A 28 11.57 1.08 7.09
C THR A 28 10.67 1.39 5.91
N TYR A 29 10.66 0.48 4.95
CA TYR A 29 9.76 0.52 3.79
C TYR A 29 9.35 -0.90 3.42
N PHE A 30 8.26 -1.01 2.68
CA PHE A 30 7.85 -2.25 2.05
C PHE A 30 7.16 -1.98 0.72
N ALA A 31 7.13 -3.00 -0.11
CA ALA A 31 6.32 -3.06 -1.32
C ALA A 31 5.85 -4.49 -1.52
N ALA A 32 4.58 -4.67 -1.85
CA ALA A 32 3.97 -5.95 -2.15
C ALA A 32 2.98 -5.83 -3.31
N ASN A 33 2.70 -6.94 -3.98
CA ASN A 33 1.66 -7.03 -5.00
C ASN A 33 0.89 -8.35 -4.91
N MET A 34 -0.14 -8.50 -5.72
CA MET A 34 -0.81 -9.77 -5.95
C MET A 34 -0.26 -10.47 -7.18
N THR A 35 -0.16 -11.81 -7.12
CA THR A 35 0.28 -12.64 -8.24
C THR A 35 -0.87 -13.26 -9.04
N SER A 36 -2.08 -13.24 -8.49
CA SER A 36 -3.29 -13.75 -9.13
C SER A 36 -4.48 -12.82 -8.87
N ASP A 37 -5.43 -12.80 -9.79
CA ASP A 37 -6.65 -12.03 -9.67
C ASP A 37 -7.45 -12.44 -8.43
N GLU A 38 -8.08 -11.48 -7.76
CA GLU A 38 -8.92 -11.71 -6.59
C GLU A 38 -10.35 -11.21 -6.86
N THR A 39 -11.32 -12.10 -6.67
CA THR A 39 -12.75 -11.76 -6.83
C THR A 39 -13.33 -11.32 -5.50
N PHE A 40 -13.96 -10.17 -5.50
CA PHE A 40 -14.61 -9.58 -4.33
C PHE A 40 -16.11 -9.90 -4.34
N THR A 41 -16.66 -10.15 -3.15
CA THR A 41 -18.11 -10.12 -2.99
C THR A 41 -18.62 -8.71 -3.28
N ASN A 42 -19.61 -8.61 -4.17
CA ASN A 42 -20.17 -7.33 -4.61
C ASN A 42 -20.59 -6.44 -3.43
N ALA A 43 -20.24 -5.16 -3.50
CA ALA A 43 -20.56 -4.14 -2.51
C ALA A 43 -20.13 -4.51 -1.05
N THR A 44 -19.09 -5.31 -0.91
CA THR A 44 -18.59 -5.78 0.39
C THR A 44 -17.12 -5.42 0.55
N TYR A 45 -16.76 -4.89 1.72
CA TYR A 45 -15.36 -4.67 2.05
C TYR A 45 -14.59 -5.98 2.14
N GLY A 46 -13.48 -6.06 1.41
CA GLY A 46 -12.52 -7.13 1.48
C GLY A 46 -11.09 -6.58 1.62
N LYS A 47 -10.23 -7.33 2.26
CA LYS A 47 -8.81 -7.02 2.32
C LYS A 47 -8.17 -7.39 0.98
N LEU A 48 -7.28 -6.56 0.47
CA LEU A 48 -6.51 -6.85 -0.73
C LEU A 48 -5.41 -7.88 -0.42
N GLY A 49 -5.47 -9.02 -1.08
CA GLY A 49 -4.58 -10.17 -0.88
C GLY A 49 -3.18 -9.97 -1.50
N MET A 50 -2.46 -8.96 -1.09
CA MET A 50 -1.11 -8.62 -1.57
C MET A 50 -0.10 -9.66 -1.07
N ASN A 51 -0.07 -10.83 -1.70
CA ASN A 51 0.59 -12.05 -1.24
C ASN A 51 2.05 -12.22 -1.69
N ASN A 52 2.57 -11.31 -2.47
CA ASN A 52 3.93 -11.35 -2.96
C ASN A 52 4.71 -10.11 -2.51
N GLU A 53 5.67 -10.33 -1.64
CA GLU A 53 6.58 -9.29 -1.19
C GLU A 53 7.60 -8.96 -2.29
N LEU A 54 7.69 -7.68 -2.65
CA LEU A 54 8.66 -7.15 -3.60
C LEU A 54 9.90 -6.59 -2.89
N ALA A 55 9.69 -6.00 -1.73
CA ALA A 55 10.75 -5.44 -0.89
C ALA A 55 10.24 -5.22 0.54
N ASP A 56 10.98 -5.70 1.52
CA ASP A 56 10.79 -5.41 2.95
C ASP A 56 12.07 -5.71 3.74
N PRO A 57 13.06 -4.82 3.73
CA PRO A 57 14.33 -5.08 4.42
C PRO A 57 14.19 -5.20 5.93
N GLY A 58 13.07 -4.75 6.50
CA GLY A 58 12.77 -4.84 7.92
C GLY A 58 12.00 -6.08 8.34
N SER A 59 11.53 -6.89 7.40
CA SER A 59 10.66 -8.07 7.66
C SER A 59 9.42 -7.72 8.49
N ASN A 60 8.77 -6.60 8.17
CA ASN A 60 7.59 -6.08 8.86
C ASN A 60 6.29 -6.34 8.10
N TYR A 61 6.38 -6.79 6.84
CA TYR A 61 5.24 -7.16 6.03
C TYR A 61 4.92 -8.65 6.15
N ASP A 62 3.68 -8.96 6.46
CA ASP A 62 3.17 -10.33 6.60
C ASP A 62 2.33 -10.69 5.37
N THR A 63 2.89 -11.51 4.48
CA THR A 63 2.22 -11.99 3.26
C THR A 63 1.07 -12.96 3.52
N SER A 64 0.98 -13.54 4.73
CA SER A 64 -0.12 -14.45 5.11
C SER A 64 -1.32 -13.68 5.62
N ASN A 65 -1.10 -12.54 6.27
CA ASN A 65 -2.14 -11.67 6.79
C ASN A 65 -2.29 -10.36 5.98
N TYR A 66 -1.47 -10.15 4.94
CA TYR A 66 -1.51 -8.99 4.03
C TYR A 66 -1.46 -7.65 4.78
N ARG A 67 -0.53 -7.53 5.73
CA ARG A 67 -0.41 -6.35 6.58
C ARG A 67 1.04 -5.94 6.82
N TYR A 68 1.25 -4.66 7.00
CA TYR A 68 2.53 -4.10 7.44
C TYR A 68 2.43 -3.70 8.90
N THR A 69 3.31 -4.24 9.76
CA THR A 69 3.41 -3.89 11.17
C THR A 69 4.47 -2.81 11.36
N VAL A 70 4.10 -1.72 11.99
CA VAL A 70 4.95 -0.55 12.19
C VAL A 70 6.05 -0.83 13.21
N PRO A 71 7.34 -0.81 12.83
CA PRO A 71 8.44 -1.12 13.74
C PRO A 71 8.73 -0.01 14.76
N SER A 72 8.38 1.22 14.47
CA SER A 72 8.64 2.37 15.34
C SER A 72 7.59 3.46 15.15
N THR A 73 7.27 4.16 16.24
CA THR A 73 6.39 5.34 16.18
C THR A 73 6.94 6.38 15.23
N GLY A 74 6.06 6.96 14.39
CA GLY A 74 6.47 7.96 13.43
C GLY A 74 5.39 8.32 12.42
N ILE A 75 5.82 9.05 11.40
CA ILE A 75 4.98 9.46 10.27
C ILE A 75 5.35 8.59 9.07
N TYR A 76 4.35 8.01 8.44
CA TYR A 76 4.50 7.07 7.33
C TYR A 76 3.71 7.54 6.12
N PHE A 77 4.30 7.37 4.95
CA PHE A 77 3.58 7.48 3.68
C PHE A 77 3.20 6.09 3.21
N PHE A 78 1.95 5.94 2.75
CA PHE A 78 1.46 4.71 2.13
C PHE A 78 0.82 4.99 0.78
N TYR A 79 0.81 3.97 -0.07
CA TYR A 79 0.08 3.99 -1.34
C TYR A 79 -0.50 2.61 -1.65
N ILE A 80 -1.67 2.62 -2.25
CA ILE A 80 -2.29 1.47 -2.90
C ILE A 80 -2.56 1.88 -4.34
N MET A 81 -2.22 1.05 -5.29
CA MET A 81 -2.64 1.19 -6.68
C MET A 81 -3.20 -0.13 -7.18
N GLY A 82 -4.21 -0.07 -8.02
CA GLY A 82 -4.80 -1.26 -8.57
C GLY A 82 -5.89 -0.99 -9.58
N ASN A 83 -6.34 -2.06 -10.21
CA ASN A 83 -7.37 -2.04 -11.23
C ASN A 83 -8.47 -3.04 -10.87
N PHE A 84 -9.72 -2.56 -10.92
CA PHE A 84 -10.91 -3.36 -10.72
C PHE A 84 -11.62 -3.57 -12.06
N ASP A 85 -12.04 -4.80 -12.34
CA ASP A 85 -12.72 -5.22 -13.56
C ASP A 85 -14.03 -5.92 -13.21
N SER A 86 -15.12 -5.51 -13.81
CA SER A 86 -16.42 -6.17 -13.68
C SER A 86 -16.56 -7.40 -14.58
N GLY A 87 -15.59 -7.66 -15.46
CA GLY A 87 -15.69 -8.72 -16.46
C GLY A 87 -16.68 -8.46 -17.59
N SER A 88 -17.61 -7.53 -17.43
CA SER A 88 -18.62 -7.13 -18.41
C SER A 88 -18.54 -5.63 -18.68
N ASN A 89 -18.90 -5.21 -19.89
CA ASN A 89 -18.92 -3.81 -20.23
C ASN A 89 -20.06 -3.08 -19.51
N GLY A 90 -19.71 -2.01 -18.79
CA GLY A 90 -20.67 -1.13 -18.17
C GLY A 90 -21.31 -1.65 -16.87
N GLU A 91 -20.68 -2.54 -16.15
CA GLU A 91 -21.23 -3.13 -14.92
C GLU A 91 -20.67 -2.50 -13.64
N LEU A 92 -19.42 -2.04 -13.64
CA LEU A 92 -18.79 -1.44 -12.46
C LEU A 92 -19.41 -0.10 -12.11
N LYS A 93 -20.01 0.02 -10.93
CA LYS A 93 -20.70 1.22 -10.42
C LYS A 93 -19.81 2.12 -9.60
N SER A 94 -19.05 1.52 -8.71
CA SER A 94 -18.15 2.26 -7.83
C SER A 94 -17.05 1.36 -7.30
N VAL A 95 -15.95 1.99 -6.91
CA VAL A 95 -14.90 1.35 -6.14
C VAL A 95 -14.50 2.29 -5.03
N LEU A 96 -14.35 1.75 -3.85
CA LEU A 96 -13.76 2.42 -2.71
C LEU A 96 -12.51 1.66 -2.31
N MET A 97 -11.39 2.36 -2.11
CA MET A 97 -10.17 1.83 -1.51
C MET A 97 -9.93 2.50 -0.16
N ALA A 98 -9.38 1.75 0.77
CA ALA A 98 -9.10 2.25 2.11
C ALA A 98 -7.81 1.66 2.69
N ILE A 99 -7.14 2.44 3.52
CA ILE A 99 -6.10 1.95 4.43
C ILE A 99 -6.71 1.90 5.82
N LYS A 100 -6.71 0.71 6.41
CA LYS A 100 -7.18 0.50 7.78
C LYS A 100 -6.01 0.27 8.73
N LYS A 101 -6.15 0.86 9.91
CA LYS A 101 -5.27 0.63 11.05
C LYS A 101 -5.91 -0.36 12.01
N ASN A 102 -5.14 -1.35 12.45
CA ASN A 102 -5.52 -2.34 13.44
C ASN A 102 -6.86 -3.05 13.12
N GLY A 103 -7.09 -3.27 11.81
CA GLY A 103 -8.24 -4.00 11.27
C GLY A 103 -9.57 -3.24 11.25
N SER A 104 -9.69 -2.12 11.92
CA SER A 104 -10.98 -1.43 12.10
C SER A 104 -10.99 0.05 11.75
N THR A 105 -9.94 0.79 12.09
CA THR A 105 -9.92 2.25 11.92
C THR A 105 -9.54 2.62 10.48
N TYR A 106 -10.40 3.36 9.80
CA TYR A 106 -10.09 3.93 8.49
C TYR A 106 -9.19 5.15 8.66
N GLU A 107 -7.97 5.07 8.14
CA GLU A 107 -7.02 6.18 8.18
C GLU A 107 -7.04 7.00 6.89
N LEU A 108 -7.21 6.32 5.75
CA LEU A 108 -7.33 6.95 4.44
C LEU A 108 -8.39 6.23 3.62
N GLU A 109 -9.12 6.97 2.82
CA GLU A 109 -10.14 6.45 1.93
C GLU A 109 -10.18 7.27 0.63
N SER A 110 -10.36 6.59 -0.49
CA SER A 110 -10.62 7.19 -1.80
C SER A 110 -11.69 6.40 -2.53
N ASN A 111 -12.56 7.08 -3.23
CA ASN A 111 -13.61 6.43 -4.01
C ASN A 111 -13.72 6.98 -5.41
N ILE A 112 -14.15 6.12 -6.33
CA ILE A 112 -14.67 6.51 -7.63
C ILE A 112 -16.12 6.03 -7.71
N ASN A 113 -17.01 6.90 -8.15
CA ASN A 113 -18.40 6.57 -8.36
C ASN A 113 -18.75 6.86 -9.83
N LEU A 114 -19.01 5.81 -10.58
CA LEU A 114 -19.36 5.86 -11.99
C LEU A 114 -20.87 6.10 -12.19
N ASN A 115 -21.64 6.00 -11.12
CA ASN A 115 -23.08 6.25 -11.05
C ASN A 115 -23.86 5.55 -12.20
N THR A 116 -24.40 6.32 -13.13
CA THR A 116 -25.17 5.79 -14.28
C THR A 116 -24.28 5.51 -15.51
N GLY A 117 -23.06 6.01 -15.53
CA GLY A 117 -22.08 5.77 -16.58
C GLY A 117 -21.17 4.59 -16.22
N LEU A 118 -21.76 3.41 -16.12
CA LEU A 118 -21.06 2.21 -15.70
C LEU A 118 -19.83 1.93 -16.56
N GLY A 119 -18.73 1.59 -15.92
CA GLY A 119 -17.46 1.24 -16.59
C GLY A 119 -17.19 -0.25 -16.53
N ARG A 120 -16.37 -0.76 -17.46
CA ARG A 120 -15.86 -2.12 -17.36
C ARG A 120 -14.82 -2.24 -16.27
N ASN A 121 -13.91 -1.29 -16.21
CA ASN A 121 -12.83 -1.28 -15.24
C ASN A 121 -12.53 0.12 -14.70
N ALA A 122 -11.89 0.16 -13.54
CA ALA A 122 -11.41 1.38 -12.93
C ALA A 122 -10.01 1.15 -12.34
N GLY A 123 -9.03 1.91 -12.85
CA GLY A 123 -7.72 2.05 -12.22
C GLY A 123 -7.79 3.11 -11.13
N MET A 124 -7.30 2.78 -9.95
CA MET A 124 -7.31 3.69 -8.80
C MET A 124 -5.97 3.72 -8.10
N THR A 125 -5.69 4.86 -7.50
CA THR A 125 -4.58 5.04 -6.55
C THR A 125 -5.10 5.76 -5.32
N LEU A 126 -4.78 5.21 -4.16
CA LEU A 126 -4.94 5.86 -2.86
C LEU A 126 -3.55 6.05 -2.25
N ASN A 127 -3.25 7.25 -1.80
CA ASN A 127 -2.01 7.52 -1.09
C ASN A 127 -2.20 8.59 -0.03
N GLY A 128 -1.32 8.60 0.95
CA GLY A 128 -1.35 9.62 1.99
C GLY A 128 -0.38 9.34 3.14
N VAL A 129 -0.44 10.22 4.11
CA VAL A 129 0.43 10.23 5.28
C VAL A 129 -0.37 9.92 6.52
N ILE A 130 0.14 8.99 7.33
CA ILE A 130 -0.49 8.51 8.56
C ILE A 130 0.52 8.57 9.71
N SER A 131 0.09 9.06 10.87
CA SER A 131 0.86 8.97 12.12
C SER A 131 0.52 7.66 12.82
N LEU A 132 1.53 6.84 13.08
CA LEU A 132 1.38 5.50 13.64
C LEU A 132 2.30 5.31 14.85
N SER A 133 1.83 4.51 15.80
CA SER A 133 2.62 4.04 16.94
C SER A 133 3.33 2.74 16.60
N ALA A 134 4.45 2.46 17.28
CA ALA A 134 5.10 1.15 17.16
C ALA A 134 4.10 0.03 17.47
N SER A 135 4.14 -1.04 16.68
CA SER A 135 3.24 -2.20 16.73
C SER A 135 1.82 -1.96 16.18
N ASP A 136 1.44 -0.75 15.77
CA ASP A 136 0.27 -0.60 14.91
C ASP A 136 0.49 -1.38 13.61
N TYR A 137 -0.55 -1.92 13.02
CA TYR A 137 -0.47 -2.48 11.67
C TYR A 137 -1.46 -1.80 10.73
N VAL A 138 -1.10 -1.78 9.45
CA VAL A 138 -1.94 -1.24 8.39
C VAL A 138 -2.21 -2.28 7.32
N GLU A 139 -3.38 -2.18 6.73
CA GLU A 139 -3.91 -3.10 5.73
C GLU A 139 -4.57 -2.33 4.60
N ALA A 140 -4.39 -2.83 3.37
CA ALA A 140 -5.08 -2.33 2.20
C ALA A 140 -6.42 -3.05 2.02
N TRP A 141 -7.51 -2.28 1.86
CA TRP A 141 -8.87 -2.77 1.72
C TRP A 141 -9.56 -2.15 0.52
N ALA A 142 -10.56 -2.84 -0.01
CA ALA A 142 -11.43 -2.31 -1.06
C ALA A 142 -12.88 -2.73 -0.86
N ASN A 143 -13.78 -1.93 -1.44
CA ASN A 143 -15.21 -2.23 -1.57
C ASN A 143 -15.64 -1.87 -3.01
N PRO A 144 -15.44 -2.78 -3.95
CA PRO A 144 -15.94 -2.59 -5.30
C PRO A 144 -17.42 -2.96 -5.39
N ASN A 145 -18.18 -2.19 -6.16
CA ASN A 145 -19.61 -2.39 -6.37
C ASN A 145 -19.90 -2.52 -7.86
N ASP A 146 -20.52 -3.61 -8.22
CA ASP A 146 -20.95 -3.93 -9.58
C ASP A 146 -22.48 -3.89 -9.70
N ASN A 147 -22.98 -3.69 -10.89
CA ASN A 147 -24.43 -3.73 -11.15
C ASN A 147 -24.96 -5.18 -11.09
N SER A 148 -24.17 -6.11 -11.59
CA SER A 148 -24.49 -7.54 -11.53
C SER A 148 -23.21 -8.38 -11.50
N GLY A 149 -23.06 -9.24 -10.52
CA GLY A 149 -21.90 -10.09 -10.38
C GLY A 149 -20.89 -9.62 -9.33
N ASN A 150 -19.72 -10.18 -9.37
CA ASN A 150 -18.64 -9.97 -8.43
C ASN A 150 -17.43 -9.33 -9.13
N PRO A 151 -17.03 -8.12 -8.75
CA PRO A 151 -15.87 -7.48 -9.36
C PRO A 151 -14.56 -8.16 -8.98
N THR A 152 -13.59 -8.05 -9.86
CA THR A 152 -12.25 -8.66 -9.71
C THR A 152 -11.19 -7.58 -9.59
N PHE A 153 -10.35 -7.68 -8.56
CA PHE A 153 -9.11 -6.91 -8.47
C PHE A 153 -8.04 -7.62 -9.29
N LYS A 154 -7.41 -6.93 -10.21
CA LYS A 154 -6.54 -7.53 -11.23
C LYS A 154 -5.08 -7.60 -10.77
N ALA A 155 -4.49 -8.78 -10.89
CA ALA A 155 -3.05 -8.96 -10.69
C ALA A 155 -2.25 -8.34 -11.82
N ASN A 156 -2.75 -8.45 -13.05
CA ASN A 156 -2.10 -7.97 -14.26
C ASN A 156 -3.00 -6.98 -15.01
N SER A 157 -2.40 -6.25 -15.96
CA SER A 157 -3.16 -5.32 -16.81
C SER A 157 -4.32 -6.03 -17.53
N VAL A 158 -5.50 -5.43 -17.48
CA VAL A 158 -6.69 -5.89 -18.23
C VAL A 158 -6.55 -5.76 -19.75
N PHE A 159 -5.56 -5.01 -20.22
CA PHE A 159 -5.29 -4.77 -21.64
C PHE A 159 -4.13 -5.60 -22.19
N GLY A 160 -3.70 -6.63 -21.45
CA GLY A 160 -2.68 -7.58 -21.93
C GLY A 160 -1.24 -7.05 -21.91
N ALA A 161 -1.00 -5.88 -21.32
CA ALA A 161 0.37 -5.42 -21.09
C ALA A 161 1.05 -6.30 -20.04
N ALA A 162 2.29 -6.71 -20.30
CA ALA A 162 3.09 -7.40 -19.31
C ALA A 162 3.44 -6.43 -18.17
N GLY A 163 3.03 -6.75 -16.97
CA GLY A 163 3.33 -5.95 -15.78
C GLY A 163 2.25 -6.06 -14.70
N SER A 164 2.65 -5.80 -13.47
CA SER A 164 1.73 -5.78 -12.33
C SER A 164 0.76 -4.60 -12.47
N ALA A 165 -0.53 -4.87 -12.36
CA ALA A 165 -1.58 -3.85 -12.34
C ALA A 165 -1.91 -3.39 -10.92
N ASN A 166 -1.20 -3.88 -9.92
CA ASN A 166 -1.45 -3.58 -8.53
C ASN A 166 -0.15 -3.47 -7.72
N GLN A 167 -0.16 -2.64 -6.71
CA GLN A 167 0.92 -2.55 -5.73
C GLN A 167 0.40 -1.91 -4.44
N TRP A 168 0.91 -2.37 -3.31
CA TRP A 168 0.75 -1.82 -1.99
C TRP A 168 2.11 -1.58 -1.37
N GLY A 169 2.33 -0.43 -0.78
CA GLY A 169 3.61 -0.13 -0.17
C GLY A 169 3.61 1.14 0.67
N GLY A 170 4.74 1.37 1.31
CA GLY A 170 4.92 2.55 2.12
C GLY A 170 6.30 2.63 2.75
N TRP A 171 6.58 3.79 3.33
CA TRP A 171 7.84 4.04 4.03
C TRP A 171 7.66 5.07 5.13
N ARG A 172 8.54 5.02 6.13
CA ARG A 172 8.61 6.01 7.17
C ARG A 172 9.20 7.32 6.63
N ILE A 173 8.57 8.45 6.96
CA ILE A 173 9.03 9.80 6.61
C ILE A 173 9.82 10.42 7.77
N ALA A 174 9.32 10.27 9.00
CA ALA A 174 9.89 10.86 10.21
C ALA A 174 9.60 10.01 11.46
#